data_25d45fd27bf79f010ee5c47cd0278a0b
#
_entry.id   25d45fd27bf79f010ee5c47cd0278a0b
#
_cell.length_a   1.000
_cell.length_b   1.000
_cell.length_c   1.000
_cell.angle_alpha   90.00
_cell.angle_beta   90.00
_cell.angle_gamma   90.00
#
_symmetry.space_group_name_H-M   'P 1'
#
loop_
_entity.id
_entity.type
_entity.pdbx_description
1 polymer ?
#
loop_
_entity_poly.entity_id
_entity_poly.type
_entity_poly.pdbx_seq_one_letter_code
_entity_poly.pdbx_strand_id
1 'polypeptide(L)'
;LTDHKTADKKSQNKVVSFWEGLGANVEFMEADHHDLVLAVTSHAPHLIAYTMVGVAEDLGRVTNSEVIKYSAAGFRDFTRIAASDPTMWRDVFLSNKKATLEILGRFTEELFDLQRAIRTENGDKLLNYFTHTRSIRRGIIEAGQDIEAPNFGRDIDQN
;
A
#
# COMPACT_ATOMS: atom_id res chain seq x y z
N LEU A 1 -13.80 -2.37 12.91
CA LEU A 1 -14.02 -1.60 14.15
C LEU A 1 -12.95 -1.94 15.18
N THR A 2 -12.45 -0.93 15.88
CA THR A 2 -11.55 -1.13 17.00
C THR A 2 -12.36 -1.22 18.31
N ASP A 3 -12.05 -2.22 19.14
CA ASP A 3 -12.73 -2.38 20.42
C ASP A 3 -12.17 -1.37 21.44
N HIS A 4 -13.03 -0.49 21.93
CA HIS A 4 -12.65 0.47 22.96
C HIS A 4 -13.21 0.02 24.30
N LYS A 5 -12.33 -0.12 25.31
CA LYS A 5 -12.68 -0.66 26.65
C LYS A 5 -13.87 0.03 27.34
N THR A 6 -14.20 1.25 26.92
CA THR A 6 -15.31 2.04 27.49
C THR A 6 -16.53 2.13 26.58
N ALA A 7 -16.51 1.49 25.39
CA ALA A 7 -17.65 1.50 24.51
C ALA A 7 -18.75 0.55 25.03
N ASP A 8 -19.97 1.03 25.15
CA ASP A 8 -21.09 0.18 25.55
C ASP A 8 -21.49 -0.75 24.38
N LYS A 9 -21.74 -2.00 24.68
CA LYS A 9 -22.10 -3.02 23.69
C LYS A 9 -23.36 -2.68 22.87
N LYS A 10 -24.29 -1.95 23.45
CA LYS A 10 -25.51 -1.55 22.73
C LYS A 10 -25.21 -0.54 21.62
N SER A 11 -24.31 0.40 21.84
CA SER A 11 -23.84 1.33 20.83
C SER A 11 -23.00 0.63 19.77
N GLN A 12 -22.10 -0.28 20.16
CA GLN A 12 -21.34 -1.10 19.22
C GLN A 12 -22.27 -1.88 18.29
N ASN A 13 -23.26 -2.60 18.85
CA ASN A 13 -24.21 -3.37 18.05
C ASN A 13 -25.01 -2.50 17.06
N LYS A 14 -25.35 -1.28 17.43
CA LYS A 14 -26.01 -0.36 16.50
C LYS A 14 -25.12 0.01 15.32
N VAL A 15 -23.84 0.28 15.56
CA VAL A 15 -22.85 0.59 14.50
C VAL A 15 -22.65 -0.63 13.60
N VAL A 16 -22.51 -1.82 14.18
CA VAL A 16 -22.41 -3.08 13.42
C VAL A 16 -23.63 -3.25 12.53
N SER A 17 -24.84 -3.23 13.11
CA SER A 17 -26.08 -3.43 12.35
C SER A 17 -26.29 -2.38 11.26
N PHE A 18 -25.82 -1.16 11.47
CA PHE A 18 -25.90 -0.10 10.46
C PHE A 18 -24.99 -0.44 9.25
N TRP A 19 -23.75 -0.82 9.48
CA TRP A 19 -22.82 -1.12 8.39
C TRP A 19 -23.17 -2.43 7.68
N GLU A 20 -23.58 -3.48 8.43
CA GLU A 20 -24.07 -4.74 7.85
C GLU A 20 -25.34 -4.52 7.01
N GLY A 21 -26.24 -3.65 7.46
CA GLY A 21 -27.43 -3.27 6.71
C GLY A 21 -27.13 -2.55 5.40
N LEU A 22 -25.92 -1.97 5.27
CA LEU A 22 -25.41 -1.38 4.02
C LEU A 22 -24.59 -2.38 3.18
N GLY A 23 -24.50 -3.66 3.60
CA GLY A 23 -23.76 -4.70 2.90
C GLY A 23 -22.28 -4.79 3.25
N ALA A 24 -21.81 -4.09 4.31
CA ALA A 24 -20.44 -4.19 4.75
C ALA A 24 -20.21 -5.46 5.61
N ASN A 25 -19.01 -6.03 5.49
CA ASN A 25 -18.54 -7.05 6.41
C ASN A 25 -17.82 -6.37 7.58
N VAL A 26 -18.34 -6.54 8.81
CA VAL A 26 -17.83 -5.84 10.00
C VAL A 26 -16.97 -6.77 10.82
N GLU A 27 -15.69 -6.41 10.96
CA GLU A 27 -14.73 -7.14 11.80
C GLU A 27 -14.28 -6.27 12.98
N PHE A 28 -13.90 -6.92 14.07
CA PHE A 28 -13.32 -6.28 15.24
C PHE A 28 -11.85 -6.65 15.38
N MET A 29 -11.04 -5.67 15.70
CA MET A 29 -9.62 -5.89 16.03
C MET A 29 -9.14 -4.90 17.08
N GLU A 30 -8.07 -5.25 17.78
CA GLU A 30 -7.38 -4.35 18.71
C GLU A 30 -6.84 -3.12 17.98
N ALA A 31 -6.87 -1.95 18.63
CA ALA A 31 -6.49 -0.69 18.01
C ALA A 31 -5.03 -0.69 17.49
N ASP A 32 -4.08 -1.16 18.30
CA ASP A 32 -2.67 -1.25 17.91
C ASP A 32 -2.47 -2.19 16.72
N HIS A 33 -3.23 -3.30 16.66
CA HIS A 33 -3.20 -4.21 15.53
C HIS A 33 -3.81 -3.60 14.26
N HIS A 34 -4.93 -2.91 14.39
CA HIS A 34 -5.55 -2.14 13.29
C HIS A 34 -4.56 -1.14 12.70
N ASP A 35 -3.89 -0.38 13.55
CA ASP A 35 -2.94 0.64 13.12
C ASP A 35 -1.74 0.04 12.37
N LEU A 36 -1.25 -1.13 12.82
CA LEU A 36 -0.19 -1.86 12.14
C LEU A 36 -0.65 -2.43 10.79
N VAL A 37 -1.84 -3.03 10.73
CA VAL A 37 -2.41 -3.56 9.48
C VAL A 37 -2.56 -2.45 8.45
N LEU A 38 -3.13 -1.29 8.83
CA LEU A 38 -3.27 -0.16 7.93
C LEU A 38 -1.94 0.47 7.53
N ALA A 39 -0.96 0.47 8.44
CA ALA A 39 0.39 0.93 8.09
C ALA A 39 1.01 0.11 6.95
N VAL A 40 0.82 -1.22 6.96
CA VAL A 40 1.34 -2.12 5.90
C VAL A 40 0.52 -2.04 4.62
N THR A 41 -0.81 -2.09 4.74
CA THR A 41 -1.70 -2.32 3.59
C THR A 41 -2.14 -1.04 2.88
N SER A 42 -2.03 0.10 3.56
CA SER A 42 -2.50 1.39 3.07
C SER A 42 -1.46 2.51 3.17
N HIS A 43 -0.92 2.78 4.37
CA HIS A 43 -0.12 3.98 4.60
C HIS A 43 1.24 3.90 3.90
N ALA A 44 2.00 2.82 4.11
CA ALA A 44 3.30 2.64 3.47
C ALA A 44 3.20 2.64 1.93
N PRO A 45 2.25 1.92 1.29
CA PRO A 45 2.06 2.01 -0.15
C PRO A 45 1.87 3.44 -0.67
N HIS A 46 1.04 4.26 0.00
CA HIS A 46 0.86 5.66 -0.41
C HIS A 46 2.13 6.49 -0.24
N LEU A 47 2.82 6.36 0.89
CA LEU A 47 4.06 7.08 1.14
C LEU A 47 5.13 6.73 0.08
N ILE A 48 5.26 5.44 -0.26
CA ILE A 48 6.20 4.97 -1.27
C ILE A 48 5.82 5.50 -2.66
N ALA A 49 4.52 5.53 -2.99
CA ALA A 49 4.04 6.09 -4.25
C ALA A 49 4.35 7.59 -4.37
N TYR A 50 4.08 8.40 -3.34
CA TYR A 50 4.47 9.81 -3.29
C TYR A 50 5.99 9.98 -3.44
N THR A 51 6.77 9.17 -2.73
CA THR A 51 8.25 9.22 -2.79
C THR A 51 8.75 8.87 -4.19
N MET A 52 8.16 7.87 -4.85
CA MET A 52 8.55 7.47 -6.21
C MET A 52 8.31 8.59 -7.24
N VAL A 53 7.20 9.32 -7.12
CA VAL A 53 6.94 10.50 -7.95
C VAL A 53 7.97 11.60 -7.68
N GLY A 54 8.28 11.89 -6.40
CA GLY A 54 9.28 12.87 -6.03
C GLY A 54 10.68 12.52 -6.54
N VAL A 55 11.09 11.25 -6.44
CA VAL A 55 12.37 10.77 -7.00
C VAL A 55 12.42 10.92 -8.53
N ALA A 56 11.31 10.65 -9.22
CA ALA A 56 11.25 10.80 -10.67
C ALA A 56 11.38 12.28 -11.10
N GLU A 57 10.87 13.22 -10.31
CA GLU A 57 11.00 14.66 -10.55
C GLU A 57 12.42 15.17 -10.27
N ASP A 58 13.04 14.73 -9.18
CA ASP A 58 14.33 15.22 -8.69
C ASP A 58 15.55 14.72 -9.51
N LEU A 59 15.35 13.74 -10.38
CA LEU A 59 16.37 13.27 -11.31
C LEU A 59 16.62 14.30 -12.40
N GLY A 60 17.45 15.32 -12.13
CA GLY A 60 17.77 16.40 -13.06
C GLY A 60 18.40 15.98 -14.41
N ARG A 61 18.58 14.67 -14.65
CA ARG A 61 18.97 14.05 -15.93
C ARG A 61 17.77 13.51 -16.73
N VAL A 62 16.60 13.50 -16.12
CA VAL A 62 15.34 13.07 -16.74
C VAL A 62 14.36 14.24 -16.63
N THR A 63 13.84 14.70 -17.73
CA THR A 63 12.88 15.82 -17.73
C THR A 63 11.49 15.35 -17.34
N ASN A 64 10.66 16.22 -16.75
CA ASN A 64 9.27 15.92 -16.44
C ASN A 64 8.50 15.43 -17.69
N SER A 65 8.81 16.00 -18.87
CA SER A 65 8.21 15.57 -20.13
C SER A 65 8.60 14.14 -20.51
N GLU A 66 9.81 13.69 -20.20
CA GLU A 66 10.26 12.31 -20.44
C GLU A 66 9.59 11.34 -19.45
N VAL A 67 9.47 11.70 -18.16
CA VAL A 67 8.73 10.90 -17.18
C VAL A 67 7.30 10.69 -17.65
N ILE A 68 6.60 11.74 -18.06
CA ILE A 68 5.22 11.66 -18.56
C ILE A 68 5.16 10.80 -19.83
N LYS A 69 6.03 11.06 -20.81
CA LYS A 69 6.05 10.39 -22.12
C LYS A 69 6.35 8.90 -22.03
N TYR A 70 7.29 8.51 -21.15
CA TYR A 70 7.77 7.15 -21.03
C TYR A 70 7.19 6.38 -19.83
N SER A 71 6.23 6.98 -19.11
CA SER A 71 5.51 6.29 -18.04
C SER A 71 4.77 5.08 -18.57
N ALA A 72 5.36 3.90 -18.35
CA ALA A 72 4.72 2.62 -18.65
C ALA A 72 3.60 2.30 -17.62
N ALA A 73 2.79 1.30 -17.93
CA ALA A 73 1.66 0.89 -17.07
C ALA A 73 2.08 0.68 -15.61
N GLY A 74 3.20 0.00 -15.35
CA GLY A 74 3.68 -0.25 -13.99
C GLY A 74 3.93 1.03 -13.17
N PHE A 75 4.55 2.07 -13.75
CA PHE A 75 4.74 3.34 -13.05
C PHE A 75 3.40 4.04 -12.79
N ARG A 76 2.53 4.13 -13.81
CA ARG A 76 1.22 4.79 -13.69
C ARG A 76 0.32 4.11 -12.68
N ASP A 77 0.24 2.79 -12.73
CA ASP A 77 -0.61 2.01 -11.82
C ASP A 77 -0.14 2.12 -10.38
N PHE A 78 1.17 1.99 -10.16
CA PHE A 78 1.76 2.10 -8.83
C PHE A 78 1.64 3.51 -8.24
N THR A 79 1.91 4.56 -9.05
CA THR A 79 1.88 5.94 -8.57
C THR A 79 0.50 6.59 -8.61
N ARG A 80 -0.52 5.92 -9.14
CA ARG A 80 -1.90 6.43 -9.21
C ARG A 80 -2.40 6.93 -7.86
N ILE A 81 -2.08 6.24 -6.79
CA ILE A 81 -2.50 6.59 -5.43
C ILE A 81 -1.83 7.86 -4.89
N ALA A 82 -0.71 8.29 -5.47
CA ALA A 82 -0.06 9.55 -5.12
C ALA A 82 -0.83 10.81 -5.62
N ALA A 83 -1.92 10.65 -6.39
CA ALA A 83 -2.82 11.73 -6.76
C ALA A 83 -3.91 12.00 -5.70
N SER A 84 -3.87 11.34 -4.55
CA SER A 84 -4.81 11.50 -3.44
C SER A 84 -4.62 12.84 -2.70
N ASP A 85 -5.62 13.23 -1.89
CA ASP A 85 -5.61 14.49 -1.14
C ASP A 85 -4.42 14.57 -0.16
N PRO A 86 -3.53 15.56 -0.30
CA PRO A 86 -2.32 15.65 0.51
C PRO A 86 -2.61 16.04 1.98
N THR A 87 -3.70 16.74 2.26
CA THR A 87 -4.08 17.12 3.63
C THR A 87 -4.51 15.89 4.40
N MET A 88 -5.37 15.07 3.80
CA MET A 88 -5.80 13.80 4.39
C MET A 88 -4.59 12.90 4.70
N TRP A 89 -3.69 12.71 3.74
CA TRP A 89 -2.53 11.83 3.94
C TRP A 89 -1.53 12.36 4.95
N ARG A 90 -1.31 13.68 5.00
CA ARG A 90 -0.55 14.29 6.09
C ARG A 90 -1.12 13.89 7.46
N ASP A 91 -2.43 14.02 7.62
CA ASP A 91 -3.08 13.76 8.90
C ASP A 91 -3.10 12.25 9.24
N VAL A 92 -3.27 11.38 8.27
CA VAL A 92 -3.14 9.92 8.42
C VAL A 92 -1.74 9.54 8.91
N PHE A 93 -0.68 10.04 8.28
CA PHE A 93 0.70 9.72 8.69
C PHE A 93 1.04 10.23 10.08
N LEU A 94 0.55 11.42 10.44
CA LEU A 94 0.78 11.99 11.77
C LEU A 94 -0.03 11.28 12.84
N SER A 95 -1.24 10.85 12.55
CA SER A 95 -2.11 10.13 13.49
C SER A 95 -1.62 8.71 13.75
N ASN A 96 -1.20 7.97 12.70
CA ASN A 96 -0.63 6.63 12.82
C ASN A 96 0.91 6.62 12.73
N LYS A 97 1.55 7.59 13.38
CA LYS A 97 2.99 7.81 13.29
C LYS A 97 3.82 6.59 13.70
N LYS A 98 3.46 5.93 14.82
CA LYS A 98 4.25 4.84 15.40
C LYS A 98 4.33 3.65 14.44
N ALA A 99 3.19 3.13 14.01
CA ALA A 99 3.15 1.97 13.12
C ALA A 99 3.68 2.32 11.72
N THR A 100 3.41 3.52 11.21
CA THR A 100 3.95 3.97 9.92
C THR A 100 5.48 3.99 9.92
N LEU A 101 6.12 4.52 10.97
CA LEU A 101 7.58 4.55 11.06
C LEU A 101 8.18 3.16 11.23
N GLU A 102 7.53 2.26 11.97
CA GLU A 102 7.97 0.87 12.10
C GLU A 102 7.99 0.17 10.74
N ILE A 103 6.89 0.25 9.97
CA ILE A 103 6.80 -0.38 8.66
C ILE A 103 7.75 0.26 7.65
N LEU A 104 7.89 1.58 7.68
CA LEU A 104 8.85 2.28 6.82
C LEU A 104 10.29 1.86 7.12
N GLY A 105 10.65 1.67 8.40
CA GLY A 105 11.96 1.13 8.78
C GLY A 105 12.22 -0.24 8.17
N ARG A 106 11.29 -1.18 8.34
CA ARG A 106 11.39 -2.54 7.76
C ARG A 106 11.50 -2.49 6.23
N PHE A 107 10.67 -1.67 5.58
CA PHE A 107 10.73 -1.49 4.12
C PHE A 107 12.09 -0.97 3.65
N THR A 108 12.65 -0.01 4.38
CA THR A 108 13.97 0.57 4.05
C THR A 108 15.09 -0.45 4.22
N GLU A 109 15.05 -1.28 5.26
CA GLU A 109 16.01 -2.37 5.48
C GLU A 109 15.96 -3.40 4.35
N GLU A 110 14.76 -3.85 3.96
CA GLU A 110 14.58 -4.75 2.82
C GLU A 110 15.09 -4.13 1.51
N LEU A 111 14.80 -2.86 1.28
CA LEU A 111 15.26 -2.15 0.09
C LEU A 111 16.79 -2.03 0.05
N PHE A 112 17.46 -1.76 1.17
CA PHE A 112 18.91 -1.76 1.25
C PHE A 112 19.51 -3.14 0.98
N ASP A 113 18.85 -4.19 1.43
CA ASP A 113 19.30 -5.56 1.21
C ASP A 113 19.21 -5.97 -0.28
N LEU A 114 18.12 -5.57 -0.94
CA LEU A 114 17.97 -5.73 -2.40
C LEU A 114 18.97 -4.86 -3.17
N GLN A 115 19.18 -3.61 -2.76
CA GLN A 115 20.19 -2.73 -3.35
C GLN A 115 21.60 -3.35 -3.25
N ARG A 116 21.92 -3.98 -2.11
CA ARG A 116 23.17 -4.71 -1.93
C ARG A 116 23.27 -5.87 -2.90
N ALA A 117 22.21 -6.67 -3.04
CA ALA A 117 22.18 -7.81 -3.95
C ALA A 117 22.39 -7.37 -5.41
N ILE A 118 21.78 -6.26 -5.83
CA ILE A 118 22.00 -5.68 -7.16
C ILE A 118 23.46 -5.23 -7.33
N ARG A 119 24.02 -4.52 -6.35
CA ARG A 119 25.39 -4.00 -6.41
C ARG A 119 26.44 -5.11 -6.49
N THR A 120 26.17 -6.25 -5.84
CA THR A 120 27.06 -7.41 -5.83
C THR A 120 26.69 -8.46 -6.89
N GLU A 121 25.78 -8.14 -7.79
CA GLU A 121 25.30 -9.04 -8.86
C GLU A 121 24.82 -10.41 -8.36
N ASN A 122 24.27 -10.45 -7.14
CA ASN A 122 23.75 -11.67 -6.54
C ASN A 122 22.38 -12.04 -7.11
N GLY A 123 22.39 -12.62 -8.32
CA GLY A 123 21.17 -13.02 -9.04
C GLY A 123 20.34 -14.06 -8.30
N ASP A 124 20.96 -15.01 -7.62
CA ASP A 124 20.25 -16.06 -6.88
C ASP A 124 19.44 -15.48 -5.71
N LYS A 125 20.01 -14.51 -4.98
CA LYS A 125 19.29 -13.83 -3.91
C LYS A 125 18.06 -13.07 -4.46
N LEU A 126 18.22 -12.34 -5.56
CA LEU A 126 17.13 -11.62 -6.21
C LEU A 126 16.03 -12.58 -6.69
N LEU A 127 16.43 -13.67 -7.37
CA LEU A 127 15.48 -14.67 -7.87
C LEU A 127 14.67 -15.31 -6.73
N ASN A 128 15.34 -15.70 -5.66
CA ASN A 128 14.70 -16.32 -4.50
C ASN A 128 13.71 -15.35 -3.83
N TYR A 129 14.12 -14.11 -3.63
CA TYR A 129 13.25 -13.07 -3.05
C TYR A 129 12.01 -12.82 -3.91
N PHE A 130 12.19 -12.62 -5.22
CA PHE A 130 11.06 -12.35 -6.12
C PHE A 130 10.16 -13.57 -6.29
N THR A 131 10.70 -14.77 -6.28
CA THR A 131 9.89 -16.01 -6.33
C THR A 131 9.03 -16.15 -5.08
N HIS A 132 9.60 -15.89 -3.92
CA HIS A 132 8.89 -15.93 -2.64
C HIS A 132 7.77 -14.87 -2.59
N THR A 133 8.09 -13.62 -2.86
CA THR A 133 7.10 -12.52 -2.82
C THR A 133 6.00 -12.70 -3.86
N ARG A 134 6.33 -13.22 -5.06
CA ARG A 134 5.35 -13.59 -6.08
C ARG A 134 4.38 -14.67 -5.58
N SER A 135 4.85 -15.67 -4.84
CA SER A 135 3.97 -16.71 -4.28
C SER A 135 2.98 -16.14 -3.28
N ILE A 136 3.42 -15.20 -2.43
CA ILE A 136 2.54 -14.49 -1.49
C ILE A 136 1.48 -13.69 -2.26
N ARG A 137 1.88 -12.93 -3.29
CA ARG A 137 0.95 -12.13 -4.10
C ARG A 137 -0.10 -13.00 -4.80
N ARG A 138 0.29 -14.17 -5.31
CA ARG A 138 -0.65 -15.13 -5.89
C ARG A 138 -1.67 -15.63 -4.88
N GLY A 139 -1.25 -15.94 -3.66
CA GLY A 139 -2.17 -16.30 -2.58
C GLY A 139 -3.22 -15.22 -2.27
N ILE A 140 -2.85 -13.93 -2.40
CA ILE A 140 -3.81 -12.82 -2.23
C ILE A 140 -4.87 -12.84 -3.34
N ILE A 141 -4.48 -13.12 -4.59
CA ILE A 141 -5.42 -13.24 -5.72
C ILE A 141 -6.34 -14.45 -5.52
N GLU A 142 -5.77 -15.60 -5.17
CA GLU A 142 -6.52 -16.84 -4.90
C GLU A 142 -7.53 -16.68 -3.75
N ALA A 143 -7.23 -15.81 -2.77
CA ALA A 143 -8.14 -15.45 -1.69
C ALA A 143 -9.27 -14.49 -2.13
N GLY A 144 -9.35 -14.13 -3.42
CA GLY A 144 -10.40 -13.26 -3.96
C GLY A 144 -10.26 -11.78 -3.62
N GLN A 145 -9.07 -11.37 -3.15
CA GLN A 145 -8.78 -9.95 -2.83
C GLN A 145 -8.42 -9.12 -4.07
N ASP A 146 -8.22 -9.79 -5.21
CA ASP A 146 -7.90 -9.16 -6.49
C ASP A 146 -8.23 -10.12 -7.65
N ILE A 147 -8.24 -9.61 -8.88
CA ILE A 147 -8.45 -10.41 -10.08
C ILE A 147 -7.18 -10.48 -10.94
N GLU A 148 -6.91 -11.66 -11.51
CA GLU A 148 -5.75 -11.92 -12.38
C GLU A 148 -5.97 -11.35 -13.80
N ALA A 149 -6.53 -10.16 -13.93
CA ALA A 149 -6.74 -9.52 -15.22
C ALA A 149 -5.73 -8.39 -15.46
N PRO A 150 -5.36 -8.11 -16.71
CA PRO A 150 -4.65 -6.86 -17.03
C PRO A 150 -5.41 -5.67 -16.47
N ASN A 151 -4.70 -4.70 -15.89
CA ASN A 151 -5.28 -3.54 -15.22
C ASN A 151 -6.13 -3.89 -13.98
N PHE A 152 -5.88 -5.03 -13.33
CA PHE A 152 -6.62 -5.47 -12.16
C PHE A 152 -8.15 -5.50 -12.38
N GLY A 153 -8.59 -5.86 -13.60
CA GLY A 153 -9.99 -5.96 -13.99
C GLY A 153 -10.73 -4.64 -14.07
N ARG A 154 -10.03 -3.53 -14.15
CA ARG A 154 -10.66 -2.22 -14.40
C ARG A 154 -10.83 -2.03 -15.89
N ASP A 155 -12.05 -1.80 -16.32
CA ASP A 155 -12.34 -1.38 -17.69
C ASP A 155 -11.56 -0.09 -17.98
N ILE A 156 -10.78 -0.10 -19.05
CA ILE A 156 -10.20 1.13 -19.58
C ILE A 156 -11.35 1.80 -20.31
N ASP A 157 -11.98 2.79 -19.69
CA ASP A 157 -12.85 3.69 -20.43
C ASP A 157 -12.05 4.26 -21.60
N GLN A 158 -12.44 3.84 -22.81
CA GLN A 158 -11.90 4.38 -24.05
C GLN A 158 -12.42 5.81 -24.19
N ASN A 159 -11.64 6.78 -23.75
CA ASN A 159 -11.77 8.19 -24.13
C ASN A 159 -10.48 8.67 -24.77
#